data_7b8804476367ba18a3699e98d9599282
#
_entry.id   7b8804476367ba18a3699e98d9599282
#
_cell.length_a   1.000
_cell.length_b   1.000
_cell.length_c   1.000
_cell.angle_alpha   90.00
_cell.angle_beta   90.00
_cell.angle_gamma   90.00
#
_symmetry.space_group_name_H-M   'P 1'
#
loop_
_entity.id
_entity.type
_entity.pdbx_description
1 polymer ?
#
loop_
_entity_poly.entity_id
_entity_poly.type
_entity_poly.pdbx_seq_one_letter_code
_entity_poly.pdbx_strand_id
1 'polypeptide(L)'
;KATSWSIQELFGVNYDDPMWDELVSQLSLDQAADLITRAGFGTMAIDSIAKPKTVDADGPSGFNNNVTGTNNLKAVNYPSDTVIAQTWDWYIAYQVGCAIGIEGNALRIDGWYGPGANLHRSALGGRNFEYYSEDGLLAGTICAYHVLGAKEKGVLAYIKHIGANEDDKGRTEGTGAFKWLTEQSFRENYLKPFEMAIKVGGANGLM
;
A
#
# COMPACT_ATOMS: atom_id res chain seq x y z
N LYS A 1 17.03 35.37 7.81
CA LYS A 1 17.25 34.00 8.31
C LYS A 1 16.47 33.11 7.38
N ALA A 2 17.12 32.17 6.72
CA ALA A 2 16.39 31.12 6.01
C ALA A 2 15.56 30.38 7.06
N THR A 3 14.25 30.28 6.85
CA THR A 3 13.36 29.48 7.69
C THR A 3 13.77 28.02 7.47
N SER A 4 14.11 27.32 8.56
CA SER A 4 14.40 25.88 8.47
C SER A 4 13.12 25.13 8.82
N TRP A 5 12.56 24.42 7.86
CA TRP A 5 11.34 23.62 8.02
C TRP A 5 11.67 22.19 8.42
N SER A 6 10.89 21.63 9.31
CA SER A 6 10.83 20.17 9.55
C SER A 6 9.62 19.58 8.84
N ILE A 7 9.66 18.29 8.50
CA ILE A 7 8.54 17.63 7.83
C ILE A 7 7.25 17.63 8.67
N GLN A 8 7.36 17.67 10.00
CA GLN A 8 6.21 17.72 10.89
C GLN A 8 5.44 19.04 10.80
N GLU A 9 6.11 20.15 10.49
CA GLU A 9 5.49 21.46 10.35
C GLU A 9 4.62 21.57 9.11
N LEU A 10 4.85 20.66 8.12
CA LEU A 10 4.07 20.59 6.90
C LEU A 10 2.91 19.59 6.98
N PHE A 11 2.66 19.00 8.15
CA PHE A 11 1.54 18.09 8.32
C PHE A 11 0.21 18.81 8.09
N GLY A 12 -0.57 18.33 7.13
CA GLY A 12 -1.85 18.92 6.72
C GLY A 12 -1.74 20.13 5.77
N VAL A 13 -0.53 20.53 5.39
CA VAL A 13 -0.32 21.55 4.36
C VAL A 13 -0.72 21.00 2.99
N ASN A 14 -1.37 21.84 2.18
CA ASN A 14 -1.78 21.46 0.83
C ASN A 14 -0.55 21.09 -0.02
N TYR A 15 -0.70 20.06 -0.87
CA TYR A 15 0.38 19.58 -1.73
C TYR A 15 1.02 20.67 -2.62
N ASP A 16 0.20 21.61 -3.10
CA ASP A 16 0.66 22.71 -3.97
C ASP A 16 1.21 23.94 -3.21
N ASP A 17 1.36 23.83 -1.88
CA ASP A 17 1.88 24.92 -1.07
C ASP A 17 3.38 25.11 -1.29
N PRO A 18 3.88 26.35 -1.52
CA PRO A 18 5.30 26.65 -1.70
C PRO A 18 6.21 26.20 -0.55
N MET A 19 5.69 25.98 0.65
CA MET A 19 6.44 25.45 1.79
C MET A 19 7.11 24.10 1.48
N TRP A 20 6.52 23.29 0.59
CA TRP A 20 7.13 22.03 0.17
C TRP A 20 8.41 22.24 -0.63
N ASP A 21 8.46 23.25 -1.51
CA ASP A 21 9.66 23.60 -2.25
C ASP A 21 10.74 24.11 -1.32
N GLU A 22 10.37 24.91 -0.32
CA GLU A 22 11.29 25.40 0.71
C GLU A 22 11.86 24.24 1.55
N LEU A 23 11.01 23.26 1.97
CA LEU A 23 11.46 22.07 2.68
C LEU A 23 12.44 21.25 1.84
N VAL A 24 12.10 20.96 0.59
CA VAL A 24 12.92 20.16 -0.34
C VAL A 24 14.25 20.87 -0.62
N SER A 25 14.27 22.20 -0.69
CA SER A 25 15.51 22.98 -0.92
C SER A 25 16.54 22.82 0.21
N GLN A 26 16.14 22.33 1.37
CA GLN A 26 17.05 22.08 2.50
C GLN A 26 17.82 20.76 2.38
N LEU A 27 17.42 19.88 1.44
CA LEU A 27 18.11 18.61 1.21
C LEU A 27 19.41 18.85 0.44
N SER A 28 20.49 18.22 0.87
CA SER A 28 21.67 18.09 0.03
C SER A 28 21.40 17.13 -1.14
N LEU A 29 22.20 17.21 -2.19
CA LEU A 29 22.12 16.30 -3.33
C LEU A 29 22.27 14.83 -2.88
N ASP A 30 23.19 14.57 -1.93
CA ASP A 30 23.40 13.22 -1.38
C ASP A 30 22.18 12.72 -0.62
N GLN A 31 21.53 13.57 0.20
CA GLN A 31 20.29 13.21 0.89
C GLN A 31 19.14 12.90 -0.08
N ALA A 32 18.99 13.70 -1.13
CA ALA A 32 17.99 13.45 -2.17
C ALA A 32 18.28 12.15 -2.94
N ALA A 33 19.55 11.92 -3.30
CA ALA A 33 19.98 10.69 -3.97
C ALA A 33 19.74 9.45 -3.06
N ASP A 34 20.11 9.51 -1.79
CA ASP A 34 19.88 8.43 -0.82
C ASP A 34 18.40 8.13 -0.62
N LEU A 35 17.54 9.14 -0.55
CA LEU A 35 16.09 8.97 -0.44
C LEU A 35 15.53 8.17 -1.62
N ILE A 36 16.02 8.43 -2.83
CA ILE A 36 15.56 7.77 -4.06
C ILE A 36 16.18 6.38 -4.23
N THR A 37 17.48 6.23 -3.94
CA THR A 37 18.23 5.01 -4.31
C THR A 37 18.32 3.98 -3.21
N ARG A 38 18.22 4.38 -1.95
CA ARG A 38 18.34 3.50 -0.77
C ARG A 38 17.03 3.29 -0.04
N ALA A 39 15.91 3.60 -0.67
CA ALA A 39 14.60 3.46 -0.06
C ALA A 39 14.34 2.00 0.35
N GLY A 40 14.55 1.03 -0.54
CA GLY A 40 14.31 -0.38 -0.26
C GLY A 40 12.86 -0.60 0.20
N PHE A 41 12.68 -1.29 1.32
CA PHE A 41 11.38 -1.45 1.98
C PHE A 41 11.25 -0.43 3.12
N GLY A 42 10.97 0.80 2.75
CA GLY A 42 10.90 1.93 3.66
C GLY A 42 11.59 3.15 3.10
N THR A 43 11.85 4.15 3.92
CA THR A 43 12.55 5.37 3.51
C THR A 43 13.66 5.72 4.48
N MET A 44 14.73 6.34 3.97
CA MET A 44 15.85 6.78 4.80
C MET A 44 15.45 7.94 5.72
N ALA A 45 16.12 8.04 6.86
CA ALA A 45 16.08 9.23 7.68
C ALA A 45 16.77 10.39 6.98
N ILE A 46 16.25 11.61 7.15
CA ILE A 46 16.84 12.85 6.65
C ILE A 46 16.84 13.87 7.79
N ASP A 47 17.97 13.99 8.47
CA ASP A 47 18.09 14.78 9.69
C ASP A 47 17.87 16.28 9.44
N SER A 48 18.26 16.79 8.27
CA SER A 48 18.11 18.21 7.92
C SER A 48 16.66 18.71 7.93
N ILE A 49 15.70 17.83 7.73
CA ILE A 49 14.26 18.13 7.75
C ILE A 49 13.51 17.35 8.84
N ALA A 50 14.24 16.74 9.78
CA ALA A 50 13.70 15.90 10.85
C ALA A 50 12.78 14.76 10.35
N LYS A 51 13.04 14.23 9.14
CA LYS A 51 12.31 13.08 8.61
C LYS A 51 12.87 11.80 9.24
N PRO A 52 12.04 11.00 9.93
CA PRO A 52 12.48 9.71 10.46
C PRO A 52 12.70 8.68 9.34
N LYS A 53 13.47 7.64 9.65
CA LYS A 53 13.48 6.42 8.86
C LYS A 53 12.11 5.73 8.99
N THR A 54 11.60 5.18 7.88
CA THR A 54 10.42 4.31 7.89
C THR A 54 10.78 2.87 7.55
N VAL A 55 9.94 1.95 7.97
CA VAL A 55 10.05 0.51 7.68
C VAL A 55 8.73 0.03 7.15
N ASP A 56 8.76 -0.63 5.99
CA ASP A 56 7.59 -1.21 5.37
C ASP A 56 7.68 -2.75 5.42
N ALA A 57 6.54 -3.41 5.46
CA ALA A 57 6.45 -4.87 5.42
C ALA A 57 5.43 -5.34 4.39
N ASP A 58 5.72 -6.48 3.77
CA ASP A 58 4.81 -7.13 2.83
C ASP A 58 3.82 -8.04 3.57
N GLY A 59 2.72 -8.39 2.91
CA GLY A 59 1.80 -9.43 3.32
C GLY A 59 0.33 -9.01 3.35
N PRO A 60 -0.47 -9.38 2.34
CA PRO A 60 -1.91 -9.08 2.31
C PRO A 60 -2.67 -9.68 3.50
N SER A 61 -2.27 -10.86 3.95
CA SER A 61 -2.89 -11.57 5.09
C SER A 61 -2.13 -11.38 6.41
N GLY A 62 -1.40 -10.29 6.55
CA GLY A 62 -0.55 -9.99 7.71
C GLY A 62 0.91 -9.84 7.33
N PHE A 63 1.68 -9.18 8.19
CA PHE A 63 3.08 -8.89 7.92
C PHE A 63 3.92 -10.15 7.81
N ASN A 64 4.77 -10.23 6.79
CA ASN A 64 5.68 -11.35 6.60
C ASN A 64 7.15 -10.89 6.54
N ASN A 65 8.04 -11.85 6.77
CA ASN A 65 9.47 -11.60 6.89
C ASN A 65 10.25 -11.65 5.58
N ASN A 66 9.63 -12.06 4.48
CA ASN A 66 10.35 -12.51 3.30
C ASN A 66 11.05 -11.40 2.53
N VAL A 67 10.67 -10.15 2.75
CA VAL A 67 11.07 -9.03 1.91
C VAL A 67 11.89 -7.98 2.67
N THR A 68 11.65 -7.80 3.95
CA THR A 68 12.20 -6.67 4.72
C THR A 68 13.50 -6.98 5.46
N GLY A 69 14.00 -8.21 5.41
CA GLY A 69 15.16 -8.60 6.24
C GLY A 69 14.88 -8.55 7.75
N THR A 70 13.63 -8.37 8.14
CA THR A 70 13.19 -8.40 9.54
C THR A 70 13.06 -9.85 10.00
N ASN A 71 14.18 -10.55 10.09
CA ASN A 71 14.29 -12.01 10.24
C ASN A 71 13.62 -12.60 11.50
N ASN A 72 12.87 -11.86 12.27
CA ASN A 72 12.18 -12.33 13.49
C ASN A 72 10.83 -11.66 13.73
N LEU A 73 10.17 -11.18 12.70
CA LEU A 73 8.83 -10.62 12.83
C LEU A 73 7.87 -11.72 13.28
N LYS A 74 7.34 -11.59 14.49
CA LYS A 74 6.28 -12.45 15.01
C LYS A 74 4.95 -11.75 14.79
N ALA A 75 4.44 -11.84 13.57
CA ALA A 75 3.18 -11.24 13.18
C ALA A 75 2.03 -12.25 13.19
N VAL A 76 0.82 -11.76 13.35
CA VAL A 76 -0.41 -12.54 13.24
C VAL A 76 -0.69 -12.82 11.76
N ASN A 77 -1.19 -14.01 11.48
CA ASN A 77 -1.69 -14.37 10.16
C ASN A 77 -3.22 -14.22 10.17
N TYR A 78 -3.70 -13.24 9.41
CA TYR A 78 -5.13 -12.96 9.26
C TYR A 78 -5.75 -13.83 8.15
N PRO A 79 -7.09 -13.93 8.08
CA PRO A 79 -7.75 -14.54 6.93
C PRO A 79 -7.31 -13.89 5.62
N SER A 80 -7.24 -14.68 4.55
CA SER A 80 -6.91 -14.16 3.23
C SER A 80 -7.95 -13.15 2.73
N ASP A 81 -7.54 -12.25 1.85
CA ASP A 81 -8.43 -11.22 1.30
C ASP A 81 -9.69 -11.83 0.65
N THR A 82 -9.54 -12.99 -0.02
CA THR A 82 -10.67 -13.77 -0.55
C THR A 82 -11.67 -14.16 0.54
N VAL A 83 -11.18 -14.65 1.68
CA VAL A 83 -12.06 -15.08 2.80
C VAL A 83 -12.77 -13.89 3.42
N ILE A 84 -12.07 -12.76 3.59
CA ILE A 84 -12.67 -11.52 4.08
C ILE A 84 -13.80 -11.06 3.15
N ALA A 85 -13.56 -11.07 1.84
CA ALA A 85 -14.57 -10.65 0.86
C ALA A 85 -15.80 -11.56 0.82
N GLN A 86 -15.65 -12.86 1.09
CA GLN A 86 -16.77 -13.81 1.15
C GLN A 86 -17.74 -13.54 2.29
N THR A 87 -17.35 -12.73 3.28
CA THR A 87 -18.28 -12.30 4.34
C THR A 87 -19.32 -11.30 3.85
N TRP A 88 -19.05 -10.58 2.77
CA TRP A 88 -19.84 -9.45 2.26
C TRP A 88 -20.00 -8.32 3.30
N ASP A 89 -19.18 -8.33 4.33
CA ASP A 89 -19.26 -7.40 5.46
C ASP A 89 -18.04 -6.47 5.48
N TRP A 90 -18.28 -5.22 5.09
CA TRP A 90 -17.25 -4.18 5.10
C TRP A 90 -16.74 -3.87 6.51
N TYR A 91 -17.57 -4.09 7.54
CA TYR A 91 -17.16 -3.82 8.91
C TYR A 91 -16.13 -4.84 9.41
N ILE A 92 -16.25 -6.11 9.02
CA ILE A 92 -15.23 -7.13 9.27
C ILE A 92 -13.92 -6.72 8.59
N ALA A 93 -13.95 -6.27 7.34
CA ALA A 93 -12.75 -5.79 6.64
C ALA A 93 -12.11 -4.60 7.39
N TYR A 94 -12.91 -3.65 7.83
CA TYR A 94 -12.43 -2.52 8.64
C TYR A 94 -11.79 -2.99 9.95
N GLN A 95 -12.38 -3.94 10.67
CA GLN A 95 -11.82 -4.48 11.90
C GLN A 95 -10.47 -5.19 11.67
N VAL A 96 -10.36 -5.98 10.59
CA VAL A 96 -9.08 -6.61 10.21
C VAL A 96 -8.03 -5.54 9.89
N GLY A 97 -8.39 -4.50 9.16
CA GLY A 97 -7.53 -3.35 8.91
C GLY A 97 -7.05 -2.68 10.19
N CYS A 98 -7.96 -2.44 11.14
CA CYS A 98 -7.59 -1.91 12.45
C CYS A 98 -6.61 -2.82 13.19
N ALA A 99 -6.81 -4.14 13.14
CA ALA A 99 -5.93 -5.10 13.79
C ALA A 99 -4.53 -5.08 13.16
N ILE A 100 -4.43 -5.07 11.83
CA ILE A 100 -3.17 -4.91 11.09
C ILE A 100 -2.47 -3.60 11.48
N GLY A 101 -3.20 -2.49 11.55
CA GLY A 101 -2.62 -1.20 11.92
C GLY A 101 -2.11 -1.17 13.36
N ILE A 102 -2.84 -1.76 14.32
CA ILE A 102 -2.39 -1.89 15.71
C ILE A 102 -1.13 -2.76 15.80
N GLU A 103 -1.11 -3.87 15.10
CA GLU A 103 0.06 -4.76 15.06
C GLU A 103 1.26 -4.08 14.39
N GLY A 104 1.05 -3.35 13.28
CA GLY A 104 2.08 -2.59 12.62
C GLY A 104 2.78 -1.62 13.56
N ASN A 105 2.01 -0.85 14.33
CA ASN A 105 2.56 0.04 15.35
C ASN A 105 3.36 -0.72 16.42
N ALA A 106 2.86 -1.86 16.91
CA ALA A 106 3.56 -2.68 17.90
C ALA A 106 4.89 -3.23 17.35
N LEU A 107 4.94 -3.54 16.06
CA LEU A 107 6.10 -4.04 15.35
C LEU A 107 7.00 -2.94 14.76
N ARG A 108 6.60 -1.66 14.89
CA ARG A 108 7.27 -0.50 14.29
C ARG A 108 7.35 -0.57 12.77
N ILE A 109 6.26 -0.96 12.15
CA ILE A 109 6.05 -0.99 10.72
C ILE A 109 5.21 0.24 10.36
N ASP A 110 5.74 1.09 9.48
CA ASP A 110 5.10 2.33 9.05
C ASP A 110 4.24 2.12 7.81
N GLY A 111 4.68 1.21 6.92
CA GLY A 111 4.00 0.91 5.66
C GLY A 111 3.68 -0.58 5.49
N TRP A 112 2.53 -0.85 4.94
CA TRP A 112 2.03 -2.18 4.66
C TRP A 112 1.85 -2.39 3.15
N TYR A 113 2.59 -3.33 2.54
CA TYR A 113 2.40 -3.72 1.15
C TYR A 113 1.20 -4.66 1.02
N GLY A 114 0.06 -4.05 1.07
CA GLY A 114 -1.27 -4.63 1.03
C GLY A 114 -2.34 -3.56 1.17
N PRO A 115 -3.60 -3.96 1.02
CA PRO A 115 -4.09 -5.26 0.56
C PRO A 115 -3.93 -5.45 -0.96
N GLY A 116 -4.19 -6.69 -1.43
CA GLY A 116 -4.24 -7.01 -2.85
C GLY A 116 -5.59 -6.64 -3.46
N ALA A 117 -5.61 -5.73 -4.43
CA ALA A 117 -6.85 -5.17 -5.00
C ALA A 117 -7.15 -5.62 -6.44
N ASN A 118 -6.37 -6.57 -6.97
CA ASN A 118 -6.64 -7.13 -8.30
C ASN A 118 -7.87 -8.04 -8.29
N LEU A 119 -8.37 -8.36 -9.47
CA LEU A 119 -9.56 -9.20 -9.62
C LEU A 119 -9.18 -10.68 -9.81
N HIS A 120 -10.06 -11.57 -9.39
CA HIS A 120 -9.99 -12.98 -9.78
C HIS A 120 -10.41 -13.11 -11.25
N ARG A 121 -9.53 -13.62 -12.12
CA ARG A 121 -9.83 -13.85 -13.53
C ARG A 121 -9.81 -15.31 -13.89
N SER A 122 -8.76 -16.01 -13.53
CA SER A 122 -8.64 -17.46 -13.72
C SER A 122 -8.68 -18.17 -12.37
N ALA A 123 -9.45 -19.26 -12.28
CA ALA A 123 -9.43 -20.11 -11.09
C ALA A 123 -8.03 -20.72 -10.81
N LEU A 124 -7.18 -20.77 -11.83
CA LEU A 124 -5.79 -21.25 -11.73
C LEU A 124 -4.79 -20.13 -11.40
N GLY A 125 -5.27 -18.91 -11.15
CA GLY A 125 -4.41 -17.78 -10.75
C GLY A 125 -3.72 -18.07 -9.41
N GLY A 126 -2.39 -18.13 -9.42
CA GLY A 126 -1.60 -18.51 -8.24
C GLY A 126 -1.68 -17.49 -7.09
N ARG A 127 -2.16 -16.28 -7.37
CA ARG A 127 -2.26 -15.19 -6.38
C ARG A 127 -3.70 -14.82 -6.03
N ASN A 128 -4.69 -15.61 -6.44
CA ASN A 128 -6.10 -15.34 -6.11
C ASN A 128 -6.35 -15.23 -4.59
N PHE A 129 -5.57 -15.91 -3.77
CA PHE A 129 -5.71 -15.89 -2.31
C PHE A 129 -5.51 -14.50 -1.70
N GLU A 130 -4.71 -13.65 -2.33
CA GLU A 130 -4.43 -12.28 -1.86
C GLU A 130 -5.31 -11.21 -2.53
N TYR A 131 -6.33 -11.62 -3.29
CA TYR A 131 -7.28 -10.74 -3.96
C TYR A 131 -8.69 -11.03 -3.46
N TYR A 132 -9.55 -10.01 -3.44
CA TYR A 132 -10.85 -10.09 -2.80
C TYR A 132 -11.89 -10.87 -3.60
N SER A 133 -12.07 -10.53 -4.89
CA SER A 133 -13.19 -11.01 -5.70
C SER A 133 -12.91 -10.87 -7.19
N GLU A 134 -13.76 -11.51 -8.00
CA GLU A 134 -13.86 -11.25 -9.44
C GLU A 134 -14.68 -9.97 -9.74
N ASP A 135 -15.51 -9.53 -8.79
CA ASP A 135 -16.34 -8.33 -8.90
C ASP A 135 -15.60 -7.09 -8.39
N GLY A 136 -15.47 -6.09 -9.26
CA GLY A 136 -14.72 -4.86 -8.94
C GLY A 136 -15.38 -4.01 -7.86
N LEU A 137 -16.72 -4.05 -7.73
CA LEU A 137 -17.42 -3.28 -6.71
C LEU A 137 -17.26 -3.93 -5.33
N LEU A 138 -17.45 -5.25 -5.23
CA LEU A 138 -17.23 -5.98 -3.99
C LEU A 138 -15.77 -5.87 -3.54
N ALA A 139 -14.82 -6.14 -4.45
CA ALA A 139 -13.40 -6.00 -4.18
C ALA A 139 -13.06 -4.59 -3.69
N GLY A 140 -13.58 -3.57 -4.38
CA GLY A 140 -13.34 -2.17 -4.03
C GLY A 140 -13.93 -1.76 -2.68
N THR A 141 -15.13 -2.23 -2.37
CA THR A 141 -15.78 -1.94 -1.09
C THR A 141 -14.98 -2.53 0.07
N ILE A 142 -14.69 -3.83 0.01
CA ILE A 142 -13.96 -4.52 1.07
C ILE A 142 -12.53 -3.96 1.21
N CYS A 143 -11.83 -3.75 0.09
CA CYS A 143 -10.51 -3.13 0.08
C CYS A 143 -10.50 -1.73 0.72
N ALA A 144 -11.47 -0.89 0.39
CA ALA A 144 -11.55 0.47 0.92
C ALA A 144 -11.67 0.50 2.45
N TYR A 145 -12.52 -0.34 3.03
CA TYR A 145 -12.68 -0.39 4.49
C TYR A 145 -11.51 -1.09 5.19
N HIS A 146 -10.89 -2.05 4.55
CA HIS A 146 -9.65 -2.68 5.05
C HIS A 146 -8.52 -1.64 5.16
N VAL A 147 -8.32 -0.85 4.11
CA VAL A 147 -7.36 0.26 4.06
C VAL A 147 -7.69 1.33 5.11
N LEU A 148 -8.96 1.72 5.22
CA LEU A 148 -9.41 2.72 6.19
C LEU A 148 -9.04 2.32 7.62
N GLY A 149 -9.29 1.05 7.98
CA GLY A 149 -8.95 0.53 9.30
C GLY A 149 -7.46 0.61 9.61
N ALA A 150 -6.59 0.20 8.67
CA ALA A 150 -5.13 0.28 8.84
C ALA A 150 -4.65 1.73 8.97
N LYS A 151 -5.16 2.61 8.10
CA LYS A 151 -4.84 4.04 8.09
C LYS A 151 -5.21 4.74 9.40
N GLU A 152 -6.39 4.49 9.95
CA GLU A 152 -6.83 5.08 11.21
C GLU A 152 -5.96 4.67 12.41
N LYS A 153 -5.22 3.59 12.27
CA LYS A 153 -4.23 3.15 13.27
C LYS A 153 -2.81 3.58 12.93
N GLY A 154 -2.61 4.39 11.87
CA GLY A 154 -1.35 5.03 11.56
C GLY A 154 -0.41 4.22 10.66
N VAL A 155 -0.87 3.14 10.04
CA VAL A 155 -0.10 2.37 9.06
C VAL A 155 -0.52 2.75 7.65
N LEU A 156 0.44 3.12 6.80
CA LEU A 156 0.23 3.46 5.41
C LEU A 156 0.04 2.19 4.57
N ALA A 157 -1.13 2.03 3.95
CA ALA A 157 -1.37 0.92 3.04
C ALA A 157 -0.87 1.26 1.62
N TYR A 158 -0.08 0.36 1.03
CA TYR A 158 0.30 0.37 -0.38
C TYR A 158 -0.54 -0.65 -1.12
N ILE A 159 -1.70 -0.22 -1.61
CA ILE A 159 -2.60 -1.12 -2.33
C ILE A 159 -1.94 -1.62 -3.62
N LYS A 160 -2.06 -2.92 -3.88
CA LYS A 160 -1.33 -3.60 -4.95
C LYS A 160 -2.20 -4.59 -5.71
N HIS A 161 -1.84 -4.93 -6.95
CA HIS A 161 -0.76 -4.41 -7.77
C HIS A 161 -1.39 -3.57 -8.87
N ILE A 162 -1.17 -2.28 -8.87
CA ILE A 162 -1.95 -1.36 -9.70
C ILE A 162 -1.91 -1.76 -11.18
N GLY A 163 -3.10 -1.96 -11.68
CA GLY A 163 -3.46 -2.35 -13.03
C GLY A 163 -3.28 -3.84 -13.30
N ALA A 164 -4.24 -4.52 -13.75
CA ALA A 164 -4.32 -5.82 -14.43
C ALA A 164 -3.26 -6.91 -14.06
N ASN A 165 -2.91 -7.09 -12.80
CA ASN A 165 -1.98 -8.14 -12.34
C ASN A 165 -2.71 -9.42 -11.88
N GLU A 166 -3.73 -9.85 -12.60
CA GLU A 166 -4.56 -11.01 -12.29
C GLU A 166 -3.90 -12.33 -12.67
N ASP A 167 -2.82 -12.28 -13.46
CA ASP A 167 -2.10 -13.46 -13.95
C ASP A 167 -0.60 -13.18 -13.95
N ASP A 168 0.15 -13.99 -13.23
CA ASP A 168 1.60 -13.89 -13.08
C ASP A 168 2.39 -14.72 -14.10
N LYS A 169 1.73 -15.64 -14.82
CA LYS A 169 2.41 -16.51 -15.78
C LYS A 169 3.09 -15.68 -16.88
N GLY A 170 4.36 -15.92 -17.09
CA GLY A 170 5.19 -15.22 -18.07
C GLY A 170 5.75 -13.88 -17.59
N ARG A 171 5.31 -13.33 -16.47
CA ARG A 171 5.75 -12.02 -15.97
C ARG A 171 7.24 -12.01 -15.60
N THR A 172 7.71 -13.04 -14.92
CA THR A 172 9.08 -13.16 -14.42
C THR A 172 9.99 -14.00 -15.31
N GLU A 173 9.45 -14.67 -16.32
CA GLU A 173 10.18 -15.59 -17.20
C GLU A 173 10.84 -14.89 -18.41
N GLY A 174 10.95 -13.57 -18.38
CA GLY A 174 11.62 -12.78 -19.42
C GLY A 174 10.78 -12.49 -20.66
N THR A 175 9.56 -13.04 -20.75
CA THR A 175 8.66 -12.82 -21.90
C THR A 175 7.62 -11.72 -21.67
N GLY A 176 7.43 -11.33 -20.41
CA GLY A 176 6.38 -10.40 -20.01
C GLY A 176 4.99 -11.04 -20.08
N ALA A 177 4.01 -10.37 -19.48
CA ALA A 177 2.61 -10.73 -19.58
C ALA A 177 1.84 -9.65 -20.33
N PHE A 178 1.28 -9.98 -21.47
CA PHE A 178 0.50 -9.05 -22.27
C PHE A 178 -0.97 -9.11 -21.87
N LYS A 179 -1.56 -7.97 -21.52
CA LYS A 179 -2.96 -7.85 -21.11
C LYS A 179 -3.77 -7.15 -22.20
N TRP A 180 -4.82 -7.81 -22.67
CA TRP A 180 -5.74 -7.28 -23.68
C TRP A 180 -7.02 -6.82 -23.00
N LEU A 181 -7.20 -5.51 -22.90
CA LEU A 181 -8.35 -4.88 -22.24
C LEU A 181 -8.82 -3.70 -23.10
N THR A 182 -10.13 -3.48 -23.14
CA THR A 182 -10.66 -2.19 -23.57
C THR A 182 -10.44 -1.17 -22.46
N GLU A 183 -10.34 0.11 -22.81
CA GLU A 183 -10.23 1.18 -21.81
C GLU A 183 -11.42 1.17 -20.86
N GLN A 184 -12.63 0.96 -21.37
CA GLN A 184 -13.84 0.87 -20.55
C GLN A 184 -13.72 -0.26 -19.52
N SER A 185 -13.42 -1.49 -19.96
CA SER A 185 -13.26 -2.63 -19.05
C SER A 185 -12.17 -2.36 -18.00
N PHE A 186 -11.05 -1.79 -18.40
CA PHE A 186 -9.96 -1.47 -17.50
C PHE A 186 -10.39 -0.50 -16.40
N ARG A 187 -11.07 0.59 -16.76
CA ARG A 187 -11.54 1.60 -15.81
C ARG A 187 -12.68 1.11 -14.92
N GLU A 188 -13.69 0.45 -15.50
CA GLU A 188 -14.92 0.10 -14.79
C GLU A 188 -14.78 -1.13 -13.90
N ASN A 189 -13.85 -2.06 -14.24
CA ASN A 189 -13.64 -3.29 -13.48
C ASN A 189 -12.27 -3.31 -12.78
N TYR A 190 -11.18 -3.25 -13.54
CA TYR A 190 -9.84 -3.52 -13.01
C TYR A 190 -9.28 -2.39 -12.14
N LEU A 191 -9.57 -1.13 -12.49
CA LEU A 191 -9.16 0.01 -11.67
C LEU A 191 -10.17 0.37 -10.58
N LYS A 192 -11.38 -0.19 -10.63
CA LYS A 192 -12.45 0.12 -9.68
C LYS A 192 -12.05 -0.13 -8.21
N PRO A 193 -11.44 -1.25 -7.84
CA PRO A 193 -11.00 -1.47 -6.47
C PRO A 193 -9.96 -0.43 -6.00
N PHE A 194 -9.03 -0.05 -6.86
CA PHE A 194 -8.02 0.97 -6.55
C PHE A 194 -8.65 2.35 -6.38
N GLU A 195 -9.58 2.72 -7.27
CA GLU A 195 -10.33 3.98 -7.16
C GLU A 195 -11.05 4.07 -5.82
N MET A 196 -11.76 3.00 -5.41
CA MET A 196 -12.50 2.98 -4.17
C MET A 196 -11.58 2.98 -2.94
N ALA A 197 -10.48 2.24 -2.97
CA ALA A 197 -9.49 2.26 -1.90
C ALA A 197 -8.88 3.66 -1.70
N ILE A 198 -8.68 4.42 -2.77
CA ILE A 198 -8.20 5.81 -2.71
C ILE A 198 -9.30 6.75 -2.23
N LYS A 199 -10.47 6.74 -2.88
CA LYS A 199 -11.52 7.74 -2.62
C LYS A 199 -12.28 7.51 -1.32
N VAL A 200 -12.52 6.27 -0.95
CA VAL A 200 -13.29 5.87 0.25
C VAL A 200 -12.35 5.47 1.38
N GLY A 201 -11.38 4.60 1.11
CA GLY A 201 -10.41 4.13 2.10
C GLY A 201 -9.33 5.15 2.44
N GLY A 202 -9.13 6.15 1.57
CA GLY A 202 -8.10 7.17 1.73
C GLY A 202 -6.68 6.61 1.61
N ALA A 203 -6.48 5.60 0.76
CA ALA A 203 -5.14 5.08 0.46
C ALA A 203 -4.27 6.16 -0.16
N ASN A 204 -3.03 6.26 0.30
CA ASN A 204 -2.04 7.22 -0.18
C ASN A 204 -0.83 6.53 -0.82
N GLY A 205 -0.77 5.19 -0.79
CA GLY A 205 0.30 4.39 -1.37
C GLY A 205 -0.23 3.43 -2.43
N LEU A 206 0.53 3.25 -3.49
CA LEU A 206 0.27 2.32 -4.59
C LEU A 206 1.54 1.53 -4.91
N MET A 207 1.37 0.25 -5.22
CA MET A 207 2.45 -0.62 -5.70
C MET A 207 2.07 -1.25 -7.04
#